data_e93884179c119a1f3df1f54cefdab4a2
#
_entry.id   e93884179c119a1f3df1f54cefdab4a2
#
_cell.length_a   1.000
_cell.length_b   1.000
_cell.length_c   1.000
_cell.angle_alpha   90.00
_cell.angle_beta   90.00
_cell.angle_gamma   90.00
#
_symmetry.space_group_name_H-M   'P 1'
#
loop_
_entity.id
_entity.type
_entity.pdbx_description
1 polymer ?
#
loop_
_entity_poly.entity_id
_entity_poly.type
_entity_poly.pdbx_seq_one_letter_code
_entity_poly.pdbx_strand_id
1 'polypeptide(L)'
;MKLGVYNAILHDRPLPEALKVVADLGLTGLEINTGGFLPAVHVPDMDRILESDAARDDYLGLFEGTGVSIAGLNCNGNPLHPKPEIGQRHAEDVRRSIRLAERLGQDRVVTMSGLPGGEPGATVPNWVVNAWNSAALDVLDHQWGIVADFWRETDRMAADHGVKVALELHPQNVVFNTADVRRLIELTGATHVGVELDASHLFWQQMDPVAVVRELGPLVFHAAAKDVRINRENAALYGVLDNSFRRLSPEEDRTNLGGDEWANEWPTNSAWDFVALGRGHDTAYWAQFLTALHEVDPDMAVNIEHEDVSLGRIEGLEVAAGVLQEAARMAGVLG
;
A
#
# COMPACT_ATOMS: atom_id res chain seq x y z
N MET A 1 18.24 4.46 -5.53
CA MET A 1 16.84 4.31 -5.06
C MET A 1 16.06 5.59 -5.30
N LYS A 2 14.75 5.51 -5.48
CA LYS A 2 13.87 6.67 -5.64
C LYS A 2 13.08 6.88 -4.34
N LEU A 3 13.30 8.00 -3.66
CA LEU A 3 12.56 8.35 -2.45
C LEU A 3 11.39 9.27 -2.81
N GLY A 4 10.22 8.95 -2.31
CA GLY A 4 8.99 9.63 -2.70
C GLY A 4 7.94 9.72 -1.60
N VAL A 5 6.73 10.10 -2.04
CA VAL A 5 5.52 10.21 -1.21
C VAL A 5 4.38 9.51 -1.92
N TYR A 6 3.55 8.76 -1.20
CA TYR A 6 2.23 8.36 -1.66
C TYR A 6 1.28 9.56 -1.59
N ASN A 7 0.67 9.90 -2.70
CA ASN A 7 -0.02 11.18 -2.88
C ASN A 7 -1.34 11.33 -2.12
N ALA A 8 -1.85 10.29 -1.46
CA ALA A 8 -3.12 10.34 -0.72
C ALA A 8 -3.14 11.48 0.30
N ILE A 9 -2.03 11.72 1.00
CA ILE A 9 -1.90 12.80 1.98
C ILE A 9 -1.99 14.21 1.35
N LEU A 10 -1.76 14.32 0.03
CA LEU A 10 -1.77 15.56 -0.75
C LEU A 10 -3.03 15.76 -1.61
N HIS A 11 -4.09 14.94 -1.40
CA HIS A 11 -5.36 15.04 -2.15
C HIS A 11 -6.17 16.31 -1.87
N ASP A 12 -5.75 17.10 -0.88
CA ASP A 12 -6.33 18.41 -0.56
C ASP A 12 -5.92 19.55 -1.52
N ARG A 13 -5.04 19.24 -2.50
CA ARG A 13 -4.48 20.19 -3.47
C ARG A 13 -4.36 19.60 -4.86
N PRO A 14 -4.29 20.43 -5.93
CA PRO A 14 -4.09 19.96 -7.29
C PRO A 14 -2.68 19.37 -7.48
N LEU A 15 -2.52 18.49 -8.47
CA LEU A 15 -1.26 17.80 -8.75
C LEU A 15 -0.03 18.73 -8.88
N PRO A 16 -0.06 19.89 -9.56
CA PRO A 16 1.11 20.76 -9.62
C PRO A 16 1.58 21.29 -8.26
N GLU A 17 0.64 21.53 -7.33
CA GLU A 17 0.98 21.94 -5.96
C GLU A 17 1.52 20.77 -5.13
N ALA A 18 0.98 19.56 -5.33
CA ALA A 18 1.50 18.35 -4.72
C ALA A 18 2.95 18.06 -5.17
N LEU A 19 3.23 18.19 -6.46
CA LEU A 19 4.58 18.04 -7.01
C LEU A 19 5.56 19.06 -6.41
N LYS A 20 5.11 20.31 -6.24
CA LYS A 20 5.92 21.33 -5.57
C LYS A 20 6.25 20.96 -4.12
N VAL A 21 5.29 20.46 -3.36
CA VAL A 21 5.53 20.00 -1.98
C VAL A 21 6.59 18.90 -1.96
N VAL A 22 6.48 17.90 -2.83
CA VAL A 22 7.44 16.79 -2.90
C VAL A 22 8.85 17.29 -3.25
N ALA A 23 8.95 18.20 -4.22
CA ALA A 23 10.22 18.82 -4.61
C ALA A 23 10.82 19.68 -3.48
N ASP A 24 10.02 20.49 -2.78
CA ASP A 24 10.45 21.32 -1.66
C ASP A 24 10.98 20.46 -0.48
N LEU A 25 10.42 19.23 -0.31
CA LEU A 25 10.93 18.24 0.64
C LEU A 25 12.24 17.56 0.18
N GLY A 26 12.74 17.85 -1.02
CA GLY A 26 13.93 17.22 -1.59
C GLY A 26 13.72 15.76 -1.99
N LEU A 27 12.48 15.34 -2.23
CA LEU A 27 12.11 14.01 -2.72
C LEU A 27 11.89 14.04 -4.23
N THR A 28 12.06 12.90 -4.89
CA THR A 28 12.06 12.81 -6.37
C THR A 28 10.97 11.90 -6.92
N GLY A 29 10.21 11.22 -6.06
CA GLY A 29 9.14 10.30 -6.43
C GLY A 29 7.79 10.74 -5.93
N LEU A 30 6.74 10.53 -6.74
CA LEU A 30 5.35 10.62 -6.30
C LEU A 30 4.62 9.36 -6.75
N GLU A 31 4.15 8.58 -5.80
CA GLU A 31 3.25 7.47 -6.05
C GLU A 31 1.84 8.00 -6.21
N ILE A 32 1.19 7.64 -7.31
CA ILE A 32 -0.09 8.23 -7.74
C ILE A 32 -1.25 7.28 -7.46
N ASN A 33 -2.18 7.72 -6.62
CA ASN A 33 -3.45 7.00 -6.46
C ASN A 33 -4.28 7.07 -7.75
N THR A 34 -4.75 5.91 -8.19
CA THR A 34 -5.50 5.70 -9.43
C THR A 34 -6.86 5.06 -9.22
N GLY A 35 -7.28 4.86 -7.97
CA GLY A 35 -8.58 4.28 -7.63
C GLY A 35 -8.55 3.49 -6.32
N GLY A 36 -9.46 2.55 -6.19
CA GLY A 36 -9.61 1.74 -4.98
C GLY A 36 -10.45 2.43 -3.91
N PHE A 37 -9.98 2.46 -2.67
CA PHE A 37 -10.67 3.11 -1.55
C PHE A 37 -10.77 4.62 -1.75
N LEU A 38 -9.71 5.22 -2.27
CA LEU A 38 -9.63 6.67 -2.46
C LEU A 38 -9.92 7.06 -3.92
N PRO A 39 -10.53 8.23 -4.15
CA PRO A 39 -10.72 8.73 -5.50
C PRO A 39 -9.37 9.11 -6.15
N ALA A 40 -9.25 8.89 -7.46
CA ALA A 40 -8.05 9.23 -8.24
C ALA A 40 -7.94 10.75 -8.51
N VAL A 41 -7.80 11.55 -7.45
CA VAL A 41 -7.85 13.02 -7.50
C VAL A 41 -6.82 13.62 -8.45
N HIS A 42 -5.63 13.02 -8.51
CA HIS A 42 -4.54 13.50 -9.36
C HIS A 42 -4.50 12.85 -10.76
N VAL A 43 -5.50 12.00 -11.07
CA VAL A 43 -5.72 11.41 -12.41
C VAL A 43 -7.21 11.58 -12.77
N PRO A 44 -7.71 12.81 -12.92
CA PRO A 44 -9.15 13.07 -12.99
C PRO A 44 -9.83 12.55 -14.26
N ASP A 45 -9.07 12.28 -15.32
CA ASP A 45 -9.60 11.82 -16.61
C ASP A 45 -8.75 10.64 -17.13
N MET A 46 -8.76 9.55 -16.36
CA MET A 46 -7.99 8.36 -16.69
C MET A 46 -8.37 7.77 -18.06
N ASP A 47 -9.66 7.74 -18.39
CA ASP A 47 -10.12 7.18 -19.67
C ASP A 47 -9.54 7.95 -20.85
N ARG A 48 -9.52 9.28 -20.76
CA ARG A 48 -8.91 10.10 -21.80
C ARG A 48 -7.40 9.88 -21.93
N ILE A 49 -6.69 9.68 -20.80
CA ILE A 49 -5.24 9.36 -20.83
C ILE A 49 -5.00 8.00 -21.49
N LEU A 50 -5.86 7.03 -21.22
CA LEU A 50 -5.77 5.69 -21.83
C LEU A 50 -6.01 5.72 -23.35
N GLU A 51 -6.89 6.59 -23.84
CA GLU A 51 -7.35 6.60 -25.23
C GLU A 51 -6.58 7.62 -26.13
N SER A 52 -5.94 8.64 -25.58
CA SER A 52 -5.34 9.75 -26.33
C SER A 52 -3.87 9.97 -26.00
N ASP A 53 -2.99 9.95 -27.03
CA ASP A 53 -1.58 10.29 -26.87
C ASP A 53 -1.39 11.72 -26.39
N ALA A 54 -2.16 12.67 -26.93
CA ALA A 54 -2.09 14.06 -26.49
C ALA A 54 -2.44 14.23 -25.01
N ALA A 55 -3.50 13.53 -24.51
CA ALA A 55 -3.86 13.60 -23.10
C ALA A 55 -2.83 12.94 -22.19
N ARG A 56 -2.19 11.84 -22.64
CA ARG A 56 -1.06 11.24 -21.95
C ARG A 56 0.11 12.21 -21.87
N ASP A 57 0.47 12.81 -22.97
CA ASP A 57 1.61 13.73 -23.06
C ASP A 57 1.35 15.01 -22.25
N ASP A 58 0.13 15.56 -22.28
CA ASP A 58 -0.30 16.66 -21.42
C ASP A 58 -0.16 16.30 -19.93
N TYR A 59 -0.57 15.09 -19.55
CA TYR A 59 -0.45 14.62 -18.16
C TYR A 59 1.02 14.45 -17.72
N LEU A 60 1.84 13.81 -18.55
CA LEU A 60 3.27 13.66 -18.28
C LEU A 60 4.01 15.02 -18.26
N GLY A 61 3.56 15.96 -19.08
CA GLY A 61 4.06 17.34 -19.10
C GLY A 61 3.93 18.08 -17.76
N LEU A 62 2.98 17.67 -16.88
CA LEU A 62 2.85 18.26 -15.55
C LEU A 62 4.06 17.96 -14.64
N PHE A 63 4.81 16.91 -14.93
CA PHE A 63 6.00 16.53 -14.17
C PHE A 63 7.27 17.18 -14.71
N GLU A 64 7.25 17.69 -15.94
CA GLU A 64 8.43 18.28 -16.58
C GLU A 64 8.96 19.49 -15.81
N GLY A 65 10.28 19.50 -15.58
CA GLY A 65 10.97 20.58 -14.87
C GLY A 65 10.71 20.66 -13.35
N THR A 66 9.91 19.76 -12.79
CA THR A 66 9.62 19.74 -11.34
C THR A 66 10.70 19.05 -10.52
N GLY A 67 11.51 18.19 -11.13
CA GLY A 67 12.45 17.31 -10.43
C GLY A 67 11.79 16.08 -9.80
N VAL A 68 10.46 15.93 -9.94
CA VAL A 68 9.69 14.80 -9.43
C VAL A 68 9.21 13.93 -10.59
N SER A 69 9.22 12.62 -10.42
CA SER A 69 8.70 11.68 -11.40
C SER A 69 7.69 10.72 -10.74
N ILE A 70 6.88 10.05 -11.54
CA ILE A 70 6.00 8.99 -11.04
C ILE A 70 6.88 7.87 -10.45
N ALA A 71 6.56 7.43 -9.23
CA ALA A 71 7.27 6.39 -8.49
C ALA A 71 6.52 5.05 -8.47
N GLY A 72 5.34 5.02 -9.01
CA GLY A 72 4.42 3.90 -9.08
C GLY A 72 2.99 4.40 -9.11
N LEU A 73 2.07 3.53 -9.44
CA LEU A 73 0.63 3.77 -9.34
C LEU A 73 0.08 2.96 -8.16
N ASN A 74 -0.96 3.47 -7.51
CA ASN A 74 -1.59 2.80 -6.36
C ASN A 74 -3.12 2.76 -6.55
N CYS A 75 -3.71 1.62 -6.30
CA CYS A 75 -5.17 1.45 -6.29
C CYS A 75 -5.60 0.54 -5.13
N ASN A 76 -5.11 0.85 -3.93
CA ASN A 76 -5.43 0.10 -2.72
C ASN A 76 -6.95 -0.02 -2.52
N GLY A 77 -7.43 -1.26 -2.45
CA GLY A 77 -8.83 -1.57 -2.38
C GLY A 77 -9.08 -3.04 -2.08
N ASN A 78 -10.34 -3.46 -2.05
CA ASN A 78 -10.70 -4.87 -1.91
C ASN A 78 -11.30 -5.40 -3.24
N PRO A 79 -10.46 -5.88 -4.20
CA PRO A 79 -10.95 -6.41 -5.48
C PRO A 79 -11.74 -7.70 -5.34
N LEU A 80 -11.70 -8.34 -4.17
CA LEU A 80 -12.39 -9.59 -3.85
C LEU A 80 -13.54 -9.40 -2.86
N HIS A 81 -13.95 -8.14 -2.64
CA HIS A 81 -15.06 -7.84 -1.75
C HIS A 81 -16.31 -8.62 -2.16
N PRO A 82 -17.00 -9.31 -1.21
CA PRO A 82 -18.14 -10.17 -1.54
C PRO A 82 -19.39 -9.44 -2.05
N LYS A 83 -19.51 -8.11 -1.82
CA LYS A 83 -20.49 -7.27 -2.50
C LYS A 83 -19.97 -6.91 -3.89
N PRO A 84 -20.68 -7.33 -4.98
CA PRO A 84 -20.19 -7.10 -6.34
C PRO A 84 -19.96 -5.64 -6.70
N GLU A 85 -20.77 -4.71 -6.20
CA GLU A 85 -20.66 -3.28 -6.45
C GLU A 85 -19.36 -2.67 -5.89
N ILE A 86 -18.75 -3.30 -4.89
CA ILE A 86 -17.45 -2.91 -4.33
C ILE A 86 -16.33 -3.69 -5.02
N GLY A 87 -16.42 -5.03 -4.99
CA GLY A 87 -15.38 -5.91 -5.49
C GLY A 87 -15.11 -5.73 -6.99
N GLN A 88 -16.16 -5.67 -7.81
CA GLN A 88 -16.01 -5.50 -9.26
C GLN A 88 -15.40 -4.14 -9.62
N ARG A 89 -15.78 -3.07 -8.90
CA ARG A 89 -15.20 -1.74 -9.10
C ARG A 89 -13.70 -1.77 -8.79
N HIS A 90 -13.30 -2.26 -7.60
CA HIS A 90 -11.89 -2.32 -7.23
C HIS A 90 -11.09 -3.27 -8.13
N ALA A 91 -11.68 -4.37 -8.59
CA ALA A 91 -11.04 -5.26 -9.56
C ALA A 91 -10.82 -4.56 -10.92
N GLU A 92 -11.77 -3.73 -11.37
CA GLU A 92 -11.59 -2.94 -12.58
C GLU A 92 -10.56 -1.81 -12.38
N ASP A 93 -10.51 -1.19 -11.20
CA ASP A 93 -9.47 -0.21 -10.87
C ASP A 93 -8.06 -0.83 -10.98
N VAL A 94 -7.86 -2.08 -10.53
CA VAL A 94 -6.59 -2.81 -10.73
C VAL A 94 -6.27 -2.97 -12.21
N ARG A 95 -7.23 -3.44 -13.02
CA ARG A 95 -7.03 -3.64 -14.47
C ARG A 95 -6.73 -2.32 -15.19
N ARG A 96 -7.44 -1.25 -14.83
CA ARG A 96 -7.23 0.09 -15.40
C ARG A 96 -5.87 0.65 -15.00
N SER A 97 -5.45 0.44 -13.76
CA SER A 97 -4.14 0.89 -13.27
C SER A 97 -2.98 0.17 -13.98
N ILE A 98 -3.11 -1.13 -14.28
CA ILE A 98 -2.13 -1.86 -15.09
C ILE A 98 -2.01 -1.25 -16.50
N ARG A 99 -3.14 -1.01 -17.18
CA ARG A 99 -3.14 -0.35 -18.51
C ARG A 99 -2.57 1.07 -18.46
N LEU A 100 -2.91 1.81 -17.38
CA LEU A 100 -2.40 3.16 -17.18
C LEU A 100 -0.90 3.17 -16.91
N ALA A 101 -0.38 2.22 -16.15
CA ALA A 101 1.05 2.09 -15.89
C ALA A 101 1.83 1.92 -17.21
N GLU A 102 1.47 0.96 -18.06
CA GLU A 102 2.04 0.80 -19.39
C GLU A 102 1.94 2.11 -20.20
N ARG A 103 0.76 2.74 -20.20
CA ARG A 103 0.47 3.96 -20.96
C ARG A 103 1.36 5.15 -20.54
N LEU A 104 1.68 5.24 -19.25
CA LEU A 104 2.54 6.27 -18.67
C LEU A 104 4.02 5.87 -18.64
N GLY A 105 4.39 4.70 -19.18
CA GLY A 105 5.76 4.19 -19.13
C GLY A 105 6.21 3.82 -17.71
N GLN A 106 5.26 3.43 -16.86
CA GLN A 106 5.53 2.94 -15.50
C GLN A 106 5.41 1.41 -15.47
N ASP A 107 6.13 0.79 -14.54
CA ASP A 107 6.19 -0.67 -14.43
C ASP A 107 5.71 -1.20 -13.06
N ARG A 108 5.10 -0.36 -12.24
CA ARG A 108 4.64 -0.71 -10.89
C ARG A 108 3.22 -0.24 -10.64
N VAL A 109 2.40 -1.17 -10.12
CA VAL A 109 1.08 -0.89 -9.56
C VAL A 109 1.01 -1.51 -8.18
N VAL A 110 0.72 -0.70 -7.17
CA VAL A 110 0.46 -1.12 -5.80
C VAL A 110 -1.03 -1.35 -5.61
N THR A 111 -1.40 -2.40 -4.90
CA THR A 111 -2.78 -2.67 -4.50
C THR A 111 -2.80 -3.68 -3.34
N MET A 112 -3.98 -4.06 -2.86
CA MET A 112 -4.15 -5.06 -1.81
C MET A 112 -4.63 -6.40 -2.38
N SER A 113 -4.32 -7.51 -1.68
CA SER A 113 -4.70 -8.85 -2.15
C SER A 113 -6.21 -9.10 -2.16
N GLY A 114 -6.94 -8.30 -1.41
CA GLY A 114 -8.39 -8.44 -1.24
C GLY A 114 -8.77 -9.44 -0.15
N LEU A 115 -10.03 -9.33 0.29
CA LEU A 115 -10.62 -10.17 1.32
C LEU A 115 -12.02 -10.60 0.90
N PRO A 116 -12.20 -11.87 0.49
CA PRO A 116 -13.50 -12.44 0.20
C PRO A 116 -14.35 -12.67 1.47
N GLY A 117 -15.60 -13.04 1.27
CA GLY A 117 -16.44 -13.58 2.34
C GLY A 117 -15.94 -14.94 2.82
N GLY A 118 -16.50 -15.42 3.94
CA GLY A 118 -16.12 -16.70 4.54
C GLY A 118 -16.78 -17.92 3.88
N GLU A 119 -17.80 -17.72 3.03
CA GLU A 119 -18.56 -18.79 2.39
C GLU A 119 -19.23 -18.26 1.11
N PRO A 120 -19.69 -19.14 0.21
CA PRO A 120 -20.45 -18.73 -0.98
C PRO A 120 -21.70 -17.94 -0.60
N GLY A 121 -21.90 -16.77 -1.24
CA GLY A 121 -23.05 -15.91 -0.99
C GLY A 121 -22.91 -14.99 0.23
N ALA A 122 -21.79 -15.00 0.92
CA ALA A 122 -21.48 -14.00 1.96
C ALA A 122 -21.50 -12.57 1.36
N THR A 123 -21.87 -11.60 2.17
CA THR A 123 -21.90 -10.18 1.79
C THR A 123 -20.92 -9.32 2.60
N VAL A 124 -20.22 -9.93 3.57
CA VAL A 124 -19.25 -9.29 4.44
C VAL A 124 -17.92 -10.01 4.31
N PRO A 125 -16.80 -9.29 4.15
CA PRO A 125 -15.48 -9.87 4.20
C PRO A 125 -15.22 -10.60 5.52
N ASN A 126 -14.44 -11.68 5.47
CA ASN A 126 -14.10 -12.45 6.67
C ASN A 126 -12.59 -12.61 6.79
N TRP A 127 -11.97 -11.92 7.76
CA TRP A 127 -10.53 -12.01 7.98
C TRP A 127 -10.20 -13.08 9.04
N VAL A 128 -9.53 -14.16 8.61
CA VAL A 128 -9.08 -15.24 9.49
C VAL A 128 -7.62 -14.98 9.88
N VAL A 129 -7.41 -14.59 11.13
CA VAL A 129 -6.06 -14.32 11.68
C VAL A 129 -5.45 -15.58 12.29
N ASN A 130 -6.28 -16.44 12.85
CA ASN A 130 -5.83 -17.68 13.50
C ASN A 130 -6.78 -18.83 13.15
N ALA A 131 -6.25 -19.86 12.51
CA ALA A 131 -7.01 -21.00 12.01
C ALA A 131 -6.73 -22.29 12.79
N TRP A 132 -6.73 -22.24 14.11
CA TRP A 132 -6.47 -23.41 14.93
C TRP A 132 -7.60 -24.46 14.94
N ASN A 133 -8.78 -24.13 14.44
CA ASN A 133 -9.91 -25.05 14.30
C ASN A 133 -10.29 -25.30 12.83
N SER A 134 -10.98 -26.42 12.56
CA SER A 134 -11.32 -26.84 11.20
C SER A 134 -12.23 -25.85 10.47
N ALA A 135 -13.21 -25.24 11.15
CA ALA A 135 -14.12 -24.29 10.51
C ALA A 135 -13.38 -23.05 9.96
N ALA A 136 -12.34 -22.59 10.65
CA ALA A 136 -11.49 -21.50 10.14
C ALA A 136 -10.67 -21.93 8.93
N LEU A 137 -10.24 -23.21 8.87
CA LEU A 137 -9.56 -23.75 7.69
C LEU A 137 -10.54 -23.86 6.49
N ASP A 138 -11.78 -24.25 6.70
CA ASP A 138 -12.79 -24.30 5.64
C ASP A 138 -13.03 -22.91 5.02
N VAL A 139 -13.06 -21.85 5.86
CA VAL A 139 -13.12 -20.46 5.39
C VAL A 139 -11.89 -20.11 4.55
N LEU A 140 -10.69 -20.41 5.03
CA LEU A 140 -9.45 -20.13 4.31
C LEU A 140 -9.39 -20.88 2.97
N ASP A 141 -9.80 -22.14 2.92
CA ASP A 141 -9.79 -22.92 1.67
C ASP A 141 -10.75 -22.34 0.64
N HIS A 142 -11.93 -21.87 1.07
CA HIS A 142 -12.85 -21.13 0.20
C HIS A 142 -12.22 -19.83 -0.33
N GLN A 143 -11.62 -19.02 0.56
CA GLN A 143 -11.02 -17.74 0.21
C GLN A 143 -9.82 -17.90 -0.73
N TRP A 144 -8.92 -18.86 -0.45
CA TRP A 144 -7.73 -19.10 -1.27
C TRP A 144 -8.06 -19.58 -2.68
N GLY A 145 -9.19 -20.28 -2.87
CA GLY A 145 -9.69 -20.58 -4.22
C GLY A 145 -9.98 -19.32 -5.04
N ILE A 146 -10.68 -18.36 -4.42
CA ILE A 146 -11.03 -17.07 -5.07
C ILE A 146 -9.77 -16.24 -5.33
N VAL A 147 -8.90 -16.13 -4.33
CA VAL A 147 -7.62 -15.39 -4.41
C VAL A 147 -6.74 -15.93 -5.53
N ALA A 148 -6.56 -17.26 -5.58
CA ALA A 148 -5.70 -17.89 -6.58
C ALA A 148 -6.20 -17.67 -8.00
N ASP A 149 -7.50 -17.74 -8.25
CA ASP A 149 -8.08 -17.54 -9.59
C ASP A 149 -7.92 -16.09 -10.05
N PHE A 150 -8.25 -15.12 -9.17
CA PHE A 150 -8.13 -13.70 -9.49
C PHE A 150 -6.67 -13.29 -9.76
N TRP A 151 -5.74 -13.67 -8.88
CA TRP A 151 -4.33 -13.25 -9.01
C TRP A 151 -3.61 -14.00 -10.13
N ARG A 152 -4.03 -15.20 -10.50
CA ARG A 152 -3.50 -15.89 -11.70
C ARG A 152 -3.91 -15.17 -13.00
N GLU A 153 -5.14 -14.66 -13.07
CA GLU A 153 -5.61 -13.86 -14.20
C GLU A 153 -4.89 -12.51 -14.26
N THR A 154 -4.77 -11.83 -13.08
CA THR A 154 -4.11 -10.53 -12.97
C THR A 154 -2.62 -10.61 -13.28
N ASP A 155 -1.92 -11.68 -12.86
CA ASP A 155 -0.51 -11.92 -13.19
C ASP A 155 -0.28 -12.00 -14.69
N ARG A 156 -1.14 -12.73 -15.40
CA ARG A 156 -1.06 -12.80 -16.88
C ARG A 156 -1.26 -11.44 -17.52
N MET A 157 -2.28 -10.70 -17.09
CA MET A 157 -2.52 -9.36 -17.59
C MET A 157 -1.32 -8.43 -17.31
N ALA A 158 -0.78 -8.46 -16.09
CA ALA A 158 0.39 -7.68 -15.72
C ALA A 158 1.62 -8.03 -16.60
N ALA A 159 1.83 -9.32 -16.87
CA ALA A 159 2.89 -9.79 -17.78
C ALA A 159 2.70 -9.28 -19.21
N ASP A 160 1.48 -9.33 -19.74
CA ASP A 160 1.17 -8.86 -21.10
C ASP A 160 1.43 -7.35 -21.28
N HIS A 161 1.30 -6.57 -20.20
CA HIS A 161 1.56 -5.12 -20.17
C HIS A 161 2.96 -4.74 -19.66
N GLY A 162 3.81 -5.72 -19.29
CA GLY A 162 5.16 -5.46 -18.74
C GLY A 162 5.14 -4.75 -17.39
N VAL A 163 4.08 -4.92 -16.61
CA VAL A 163 3.86 -4.28 -15.31
C VAL A 163 3.99 -5.31 -14.19
N LYS A 164 4.56 -4.91 -13.06
CA LYS A 164 4.55 -5.66 -11.81
C LYS A 164 3.49 -5.12 -10.86
N VAL A 165 2.69 -6.02 -10.30
CA VAL A 165 1.69 -5.68 -9.29
C VAL A 165 2.23 -6.04 -7.91
N ALA A 166 2.38 -5.04 -7.06
CA ALA A 166 2.90 -5.15 -5.71
C ALA A 166 1.75 -5.17 -4.69
N LEU A 167 1.59 -6.29 -4.00
CA LEU A 167 0.54 -6.45 -2.98
C LEU A 167 1.02 -5.91 -1.65
N GLU A 168 0.33 -4.92 -1.12
CA GLU A 168 0.54 -4.45 0.24
C GLU A 168 0.15 -5.53 1.25
N LEU A 169 1.06 -5.85 2.18
CA LEU A 169 0.81 -6.82 3.26
C LEU A 169 -0.06 -6.18 4.37
N HIS A 170 -1.22 -5.69 3.99
CA HIS A 170 -2.13 -4.93 4.85
C HIS A 170 -3.05 -5.86 5.66
N PRO A 171 -3.38 -5.51 6.93
CA PRO A 171 -4.41 -6.22 7.69
C PRO A 171 -5.76 -6.24 6.95
N GLN A 172 -6.63 -7.19 7.32
CA GLN A 172 -7.90 -7.41 6.64
C GLN A 172 -7.78 -7.75 5.14
N ASN A 173 -6.70 -8.43 4.79
CA ASN A 173 -6.47 -9.05 3.49
C ASN A 173 -6.13 -10.53 3.66
N VAL A 174 -6.26 -11.33 2.61
CA VAL A 174 -5.89 -12.75 2.67
C VAL A 174 -4.39 -12.91 2.70
N VAL A 175 -3.65 -12.07 1.96
CA VAL A 175 -2.19 -12.05 1.95
C VAL A 175 -1.73 -10.87 2.80
N PHE A 176 -1.27 -11.14 4.03
CA PHE A 176 -0.86 -10.11 4.99
C PHE A 176 0.43 -10.44 5.75
N ASN A 177 1.09 -11.54 5.40
CA ASN A 177 2.38 -11.95 5.96
C ASN A 177 3.18 -12.80 4.97
N THR A 178 4.42 -13.14 5.31
CA THR A 178 5.35 -13.89 4.46
C THR A 178 4.84 -15.28 4.07
N ALA A 179 4.15 -15.98 4.98
CA ALA A 179 3.63 -17.33 4.69
C ALA A 179 2.53 -17.27 3.64
N ASP A 180 1.67 -16.25 3.70
CA ASP A 180 0.59 -16.04 2.72
C ASP A 180 1.16 -15.65 1.35
N VAL A 181 2.21 -14.83 1.29
CA VAL A 181 2.92 -14.55 0.03
C VAL A 181 3.42 -15.82 -0.63
N ARG A 182 4.08 -16.68 0.14
CA ARG A 182 4.57 -17.98 -0.38
C ARG A 182 3.44 -18.85 -0.90
N ARG A 183 2.34 -18.94 -0.14
CA ARG A 183 1.14 -19.68 -0.55
C ARG A 183 0.55 -19.11 -1.85
N LEU A 184 0.48 -17.79 -1.98
CA LEU A 184 0.00 -17.15 -3.21
C LEU A 184 0.86 -17.56 -4.42
N ILE A 185 2.18 -17.42 -4.31
CA ILE A 185 3.10 -17.77 -5.41
C ILE A 185 3.03 -19.26 -5.74
N GLU A 186 2.96 -20.13 -4.74
CA GLU A 186 2.80 -21.57 -4.95
C GLU A 186 1.51 -21.92 -5.71
N LEU A 187 0.38 -21.30 -5.34
CA LEU A 187 -0.92 -21.57 -5.96
C LEU A 187 -1.07 -20.97 -7.35
N THR A 188 -0.44 -19.83 -7.61
CA THR A 188 -0.63 -19.08 -8.86
C THR A 188 0.48 -19.29 -9.88
N GLY A 189 1.72 -19.55 -9.43
CA GLY A 189 2.92 -19.51 -10.26
C GLY A 189 3.25 -18.09 -10.73
N ALA A 190 2.79 -17.06 -10.02
CA ALA A 190 2.91 -15.66 -10.41
C ALA A 190 4.36 -15.21 -10.53
N THR A 191 4.63 -14.38 -11.53
CA THR A 191 5.94 -13.78 -11.82
C THR A 191 5.90 -12.25 -11.89
N HIS A 192 4.71 -11.68 -12.04
CA HIS A 192 4.43 -10.24 -12.10
C HIS A 192 3.53 -9.77 -10.95
N VAL A 193 3.10 -10.67 -10.06
CA VAL A 193 2.50 -10.34 -8.78
C VAL A 193 3.52 -10.63 -7.69
N GLY A 194 3.80 -9.66 -6.86
CA GLY A 194 4.74 -9.71 -5.74
C GLY A 194 4.25 -8.84 -4.59
N VAL A 195 5.16 -8.19 -3.90
CA VAL A 195 4.87 -7.50 -2.62
C VAL A 195 5.25 -6.04 -2.69
N GLU A 196 4.36 -5.18 -2.20
CA GLU A 196 4.74 -3.94 -1.57
C GLU A 196 5.02 -4.20 -0.09
N LEU A 197 6.19 -3.76 0.36
CA LEU A 197 6.58 -3.90 1.74
C LEU A 197 6.32 -2.60 2.52
N ASP A 198 5.11 -2.48 3.06
CA ASP A 198 4.82 -1.51 4.11
C ASP A 198 5.32 -2.05 5.46
N ALA A 199 6.38 -1.41 5.97
CA ALA A 199 7.00 -1.82 7.23
C ALA A 199 6.03 -1.70 8.42
N SER A 200 5.11 -0.74 8.40
CA SER A 200 4.19 -0.47 9.51
C SER A 200 3.30 -1.66 9.85
N HIS A 201 2.79 -2.34 8.82
CA HIS A 201 1.91 -3.48 9.01
C HIS A 201 2.62 -4.73 9.52
N LEU A 202 3.94 -4.79 9.42
CA LEU A 202 4.75 -5.87 9.95
C LEU A 202 5.14 -5.62 11.42
N PHE A 203 5.46 -4.38 11.79
CA PHE A 203 5.88 -4.05 13.16
C PHE A 203 4.86 -4.45 14.22
N TRP A 204 3.58 -4.10 14.04
CA TRP A 204 2.57 -4.45 15.03
C TRP A 204 2.32 -5.97 15.10
N GLN A 205 2.59 -6.72 14.02
CA GLN A 205 2.56 -8.18 14.01
C GLN A 205 3.79 -8.81 14.69
N GLN A 206 4.72 -8.02 15.22
CA GLN A 206 6.01 -8.46 15.76
C GLN A 206 6.92 -9.11 14.70
N MET A 207 6.74 -8.77 13.44
CA MET A 207 7.63 -9.17 12.34
C MET A 207 8.73 -8.13 12.18
N ASP A 208 9.90 -8.55 11.71
CA ASP A 208 11.00 -7.65 11.36
C ASP A 208 10.98 -7.37 9.83
N PRO A 209 10.60 -6.15 9.38
CA PRO A 209 10.61 -5.78 7.98
C PRO A 209 11.93 -6.06 7.26
N VAL A 210 13.07 -5.82 7.90
CA VAL A 210 14.39 -6.10 7.30
C VAL A 210 14.59 -7.60 7.02
N ALA A 211 14.19 -8.45 7.96
CA ALA A 211 14.23 -9.90 7.76
C ALA A 211 13.24 -10.35 6.66
N VAL A 212 12.06 -9.75 6.62
CA VAL A 212 11.03 -10.05 5.59
C VAL A 212 11.52 -9.66 4.19
N VAL A 213 12.15 -8.48 4.01
CA VAL A 213 12.76 -8.09 2.73
C VAL A 213 13.75 -9.15 2.26
N ARG A 214 14.66 -9.59 3.15
CA ARG A 214 15.67 -10.60 2.81
C ARG A 214 15.07 -11.96 2.48
N GLU A 215 14.00 -12.33 3.18
CA GLU A 215 13.30 -13.60 2.99
C GLU A 215 12.51 -13.67 1.69
N LEU A 216 11.82 -12.57 1.32
CA LEU A 216 11.05 -12.48 0.10
C LEU A 216 11.92 -12.14 -1.12
N GLY A 217 13.03 -11.43 -0.92
CA GLY A 217 14.00 -11.11 -1.97
C GLY A 217 13.34 -10.52 -3.21
N PRO A 218 13.51 -11.14 -4.39
CA PRO A 218 13.04 -10.60 -5.66
C PRO A 218 11.52 -10.51 -5.81
N LEU A 219 10.74 -10.99 -4.83
CA LEU A 219 9.29 -10.78 -4.78
C LEU A 219 8.91 -9.41 -4.23
N VAL A 220 9.85 -8.66 -3.63
CA VAL A 220 9.60 -7.27 -3.18
C VAL A 220 9.76 -6.35 -4.37
N PHE A 221 8.65 -5.77 -4.83
CA PHE A 221 8.59 -4.92 -6.01
C PHE A 221 8.52 -3.44 -5.69
N HIS A 222 8.04 -3.09 -4.49
CA HIS A 222 7.80 -1.73 -4.03
C HIS A 222 7.90 -1.66 -2.52
N ALA A 223 8.04 -0.47 -1.94
CA ALA A 223 8.07 -0.33 -0.50
C ALA A 223 7.47 1.00 -0.02
N ALA A 224 6.75 0.93 1.11
CA ALA A 224 6.29 2.08 1.85
C ALA A 224 7.16 2.35 3.09
N ALA A 225 7.52 3.61 3.28
CA ALA A 225 8.17 4.11 4.48
C ALA A 225 7.11 4.69 5.41
N LYS A 226 6.54 3.82 6.24
CA LYS A 226 5.50 4.12 7.23
C LYS A 226 5.88 3.49 8.56
N ASP A 227 5.76 4.23 9.63
CA ASP A 227 6.27 3.82 10.94
C ASP A 227 5.15 3.56 11.93
N VAL A 228 5.44 2.73 12.91
CA VAL A 228 4.53 2.35 13.99
C VAL A 228 5.24 2.49 15.33
N ARG A 229 4.57 3.10 16.28
CA ARG A 229 4.97 3.05 17.70
C ARG A 229 4.17 1.97 18.41
N ILE A 230 4.86 1.03 19.05
CA ILE A 230 4.24 0.04 19.95
C ILE A 230 4.08 0.63 21.34
N ASN A 231 2.87 0.75 21.81
CA ASN A 231 2.51 1.19 23.16
C ASN A 231 2.61 0.00 24.11
N ARG A 232 3.82 -0.27 24.61
CA ARG A 232 4.17 -1.52 25.29
C ARG A 232 3.26 -1.86 26.48
N GLU A 233 2.83 -0.86 27.26
CA GLU A 233 1.93 -1.08 28.41
C GLU A 233 0.55 -1.53 27.94
N ASN A 234 -0.01 -0.87 26.93
CA ASN A 234 -1.30 -1.24 26.34
C ASN A 234 -1.22 -2.60 25.62
N ALA A 235 -0.15 -2.82 24.86
CA ALA A 235 0.09 -4.09 24.19
C ALA A 235 0.19 -5.27 25.18
N ALA A 236 0.82 -5.04 26.35
CA ALA A 236 0.91 -6.06 27.41
C ALA A 236 -0.42 -6.39 28.07
N LEU A 237 -1.38 -5.45 28.09
CA LEU A 237 -2.69 -5.64 28.71
C LEU A 237 -3.77 -6.10 27.74
N TYR A 238 -3.78 -5.54 26.52
CA TYR A 238 -4.87 -5.73 25.55
C TYR A 238 -4.45 -6.55 24.31
N GLY A 239 -3.13 -6.73 24.11
CA GLY A 239 -2.60 -7.38 22.92
C GLY A 239 -2.69 -6.49 21.67
N VAL A 240 -2.03 -6.91 20.59
CA VAL A 240 -1.98 -6.15 19.33
C VAL A 240 -3.23 -6.35 18.44
N LEU A 241 -4.09 -7.29 18.77
CA LEU A 241 -5.33 -7.63 18.08
C LEU A 241 -6.59 -7.10 18.81
N ASP A 242 -6.45 -6.06 19.63
CA ASP A 242 -7.59 -5.41 20.27
C ASP A 242 -8.57 -4.91 19.20
N ASN A 243 -9.82 -5.31 19.30
CA ASN A 243 -10.88 -4.96 18.36
C ASN A 243 -11.94 -4.03 18.96
N SER A 244 -11.63 -3.35 20.05
CA SER A 244 -12.52 -2.39 20.72
C SER A 244 -12.61 -1.02 20.02
N PHE A 245 -12.66 -1.03 18.68
CA PHE A 245 -12.89 0.14 17.86
C PHE A 245 -14.30 0.70 18.05
N ARG A 246 -14.43 2.03 18.04
CA ARG A 246 -15.72 2.70 18.08
C ARG A 246 -16.19 3.03 16.67
N ARG A 247 -17.42 2.65 16.37
CA ARG A 247 -18.06 3.04 15.10
C ARG A 247 -18.34 4.55 15.11
N LEU A 248 -17.85 5.26 14.10
CA LEU A 248 -18.16 6.66 13.88
C LEU A 248 -19.60 6.82 13.32
N SER A 249 -20.31 7.85 13.81
CA SER A 249 -21.62 8.20 13.30
C SER A 249 -21.53 8.96 11.95
N PRO A 250 -22.63 9.07 11.18
CA PRO A 250 -22.64 9.82 9.93
C PRO A 250 -22.28 11.31 10.05
N GLU A 251 -22.47 11.88 11.23
CA GLU A 251 -22.22 13.30 11.52
C GLU A 251 -20.76 13.59 11.91
N GLU A 252 -19.99 12.53 12.21
CA GLU A 252 -18.57 12.64 12.54
C GLU A 252 -17.72 12.62 11.26
N ASP A 253 -16.55 13.25 11.31
CA ASP A 253 -15.56 13.14 10.23
C ASP A 253 -15.06 11.69 10.14
N ARG A 254 -15.27 11.07 8.97
CA ARG A 254 -14.94 9.66 8.76
C ARG A 254 -14.46 9.41 7.34
N THR A 255 -13.49 8.53 7.20
CA THR A 255 -12.93 8.14 5.90
C THR A 255 -13.75 7.01 5.29
N ASN A 256 -14.26 7.20 4.07
CA ASN A 256 -14.94 6.16 3.31
C ASN A 256 -13.91 5.16 2.77
N LEU A 257 -14.19 3.86 2.96
CA LEU A 257 -13.36 2.74 2.47
C LEU A 257 -14.01 2.03 1.26
N GLY A 258 -15.06 2.61 0.71
CA GLY A 258 -15.83 2.05 -0.41
C GLY A 258 -17.24 1.63 0.00
N GLY A 259 -18.22 1.85 -0.89
CA GLY A 259 -19.63 1.55 -0.61
C GLY A 259 -20.12 2.20 0.68
N ASP A 260 -20.68 1.40 1.56
CA ASP A 260 -21.19 1.81 2.88
C ASP A 260 -20.18 1.54 4.03
N GLU A 261 -18.90 1.31 3.71
CA GLU A 261 -17.87 0.99 4.68
C GLU A 261 -17.01 2.22 5.02
N TRP A 262 -16.69 2.37 6.31
CA TRP A 262 -16.02 3.54 6.86
C TRP A 262 -14.95 3.11 7.84
N ALA A 263 -13.85 3.85 7.92
CA ALA A 263 -12.87 3.69 8.99
C ALA A 263 -13.51 3.98 10.35
N ASN A 264 -13.21 3.15 11.33
CA ASN A 264 -13.65 3.32 12.71
C ASN A 264 -12.63 4.10 13.52
N GLU A 265 -13.07 4.68 14.64
CA GLU A 265 -12.14 5.29 15.59
C GLU A 265 -11.34 4.22 16.34
N TRP A 266 -10.04 4.45 16.46
CA TRP A 266 -9.13 3.58 17.16
C TRP A 266 -9.44 3.48 18.66
N PRO A 267 -9.10 2.35 19.33
CA PRO A 267 -9.20 2.23 20.77
C PRO A 267 -8.42 3.36 21.48
N THR A 268 -9.00 3.95 22.52
CA THR A 268 -8.34 5.02 23.30
C THR A 268 -7.00 4.58 23.89
N ASN A 269 -6.88 3.28 24.23
CA ASN A 269 -5.66 2.66 24.74
C ASN A 269 -5.06 1.71 23.68
N SER A 270 -4.87 2.20 22.47
CA SER A 270 -4.33 1.40 21.38
C SER A 270 -2.98 0.76 21.73
N ALA A 271 -2.81 -0.49 21.34
CA ALA A 271 -1.56 -1.23 21.54
C ALA A 271 -0.44 -0.70 20.63
N TRP A 272 -0.81 -0.04 19.55
CA TRP A 272 0.10 0.56 18.56
C TRP A 272 -0.60 1.70 17.82
N ASP A 273 0.19 2.64 17.32
CA ASP A 273 -0.27 3.77 16.54
C ASP A 273 0.62 3.96 15.31
N PHE A 274 0.05 4.37 14.19
CA PHE A 274 0.83 4.93 13.10
C PHE A 274 1.47 6.26 13.55
N VAL A 275 2.74 6.42 13.25
CA VAL A 275 3.50 7.63 13.57
C VAL A 275 4.37 8.04 12.39
N ALA A 276 4.70 9.33 12.30
CA ALA A 276 5.63 9.79 11.29
C ALA A 276 6.97 9.05 11.41
N LEU A 277 7.61 8.81 10.27
CA LEU A 277 8.88 8.07 10.20
C LEU A 277 9.89 8.61 11.20
N GLY A 278 10.55 7.71 11.92
CA GLY A 278 11.52 8.06 12.96
C GLY A 278 10.93 8.24 14.37
N ARG A 279 9.61 8.22 14.52
CA ARG A 279 8.94 8.34 15.82
C ARG A 279 8.64 6.98 16.48
N GLY A 280 8.65 5.90 15.72
CA GLY A 280 8.54 4.52 16.18
C GLY A 280 9.90 3.83 16.20
N HIS A 281 10.61 3.90 15.09
CA HIS A 281 11.92 3.31 14.86
C HIS A 281 12.92 4.39 14.46
N ASP A 282 14.16 4.31 14.95
CA ASP A 282 15.17 5.34 14.69
C ASP A 282 15.72 5.32 13.25
N THR A 283 16.45 6.37 12.90
CA THR A 283 17.06 6.52 11.58
C THR A 283 18.02 5.36 11.23
N ALA A 284 18.69 4.77 12.24
CA ALA A 284 19.61 3.64 12.01
C ALA A 284 18.85 2.38 11.59
N TYR A 285 17.65 2.15 12.14
CA TYR A 285 16.78 1.06 11.69
C TYR A 285 16.34 1.27 10.23
N TRP A 286 15.89 2.49 9.89
CA TRP A 286 15.49 2.82 8.52
C TRP A 286 16.63 2.72 7.52
N ALA A 287 17.87 3.03 7.94
CA ALA A 287 19.05 2.79 7.10
C ALA A 287 19.25 1.29 6.80
N GLN A 288 19.02 0.40 7.78
CA GLN A 288 19.09 -1.05 7.55
C GLN A 288 17.98 -1.54 6.62
N PHE A 289 16.76 -1.00 6.76
CA PHE A 289 15.64 -1.30 5.87
C PHE A 289 15.94 -0.89 4.42
N LEU A 290 16.41 0.34 4.22
CA LEU A 290 16.81 0.81 2.88
C LEU A 290 17.98 0.01 2.29
N THR A 291 18.95 -0.40 3.12
CA THR A 291 20.04 -1.28 2.67
C THR A 291 19.50 -2.61 2.17
N ALA A 292 18.59 -3.24 2.91
CA ALA A 292 18.01 -4.51 2.50
C ALA A 292 17.18 -4.40 1.21
N LEU A 293 16.41 -3.32 1.05
CA LEU A 293 15.68 -3.04 -0.19
C LEU A 293 16.62 -2.81 -1.38
N HIS A 294 17.71 -2.07 -1.18
CA HIS A 294 18.72 -1.79 -2.20
C HIS A 294 19.46 -3.05 -2.66
N GLU A 295 19.68 -4.01 -1.75
CA GLU A 295 20.24 -5.33 -2.08
C GLU A 295 19.30 -6.13 -3.00
N VAL A 296 17.99 -5.90 -2.94
CA VAL A 296 16.98 -6.54 -3.81
C VAL A 296 16.87 -5.82 -5.14
N ASP A 297 16.73 -4.50 -5.13
CA ASP A 297 16.60 -3.65 -6.33
C ASP A 297 17.21 -2.27 -6.04
N PRO A 298 18.37 -1.95 -6.64
CA PRO A 298 19.00 -0.63 -6.46
C PRO A 298 18.13 0.55 -6.90
N ASP A 299 17.17 0.32 -7.77
CA ASP A 299 16.24 1.32 -8.29
C ASP A 299 14.88 1.32 -7.57
N MET A 300 14.74 0.54 -6.50
CA MET A 300 13.52 0.46 -5.69
C MET A 300 12.96 1.84 -5.36
N ALA A 301 11.67 2.04 -5.59
CA ALA A 301 10.95 3.19 -5.07
C ALA A 301 10.53 2.91 -3.62
N VAL A 302 10.74 3.92 -2.75
CA VAL A 302 10.34 3.89 -1.35
C VAL A 302 9.56 5.16 -1.06
N ASN A 303 8.28 5.05 -0.81
CA ASN A 303 7.39 6.18 -0.67
C ASN A 303 6.93 6.36 0.78
N ILE A 304 6.97 7.60 1.26
CA ILE A 304 6.42 7.95 2.58
C ILE A 304 4.90 7.82 2.52
N GLU A 305 4.35 7.07 3.46
CA GLU A 305 2.95 7.13 3.84
C GLU A 305 2.82 7.79 5.21
N HIS A 306 1.99 8.83 5.31
CA HIS A 306 1.83 9.58 6.55
C HIS A 306 0.40 9.45 7.08
N GLU A 307 0.28 8.79 8.24
CA GLU A 307 -0.98 8.61 8.97
C GLU A 307 -0.86 8.95 10.48
N ASP A 308 0.15 9.73 10.87
CA ASP A 308 0.29 10.19 12.25
C ASP A 308 -0.76 11.28 12.54
N VAL A 309 -1.80 10.92 13.27
CA VAL A 309 -2.88 11.85 13.64
C VAL A 309 -2.46 12.96 14.60
N SER A 310 -1.27 12.87 15.20
CA SER A 310 -0.73 13.88 16.12
C SER A 310 0.02 15.00 15.42
N LEU A 311 0.24 14.89 14.10
CA LEU A 311 0.92 15.89 13.26
C LEU A 311 0.03 16.35 12.11
N GLY A 312 0.22 17.59 11.68
CA GLY A 312 -0.36 18.08 10.45
C GLY A 312 0.22 17.36 9.22
N ARG A 313 -0.53 17.35 8.12
CA ARG A 313 -0.16 16.64 6.88
C ARG A 313 1.25 16.99 6.38
N ILE A 314 1.55 18.28 6.28
CA ILE A 314 2.86 18.75 5.79
C ILE A 314 3.94 18.57 6.87
N GLU A 315 3.65 18.91 8.11
CA GLU A 315 4.58 18.71 9.23
C GLU A 315 5.03 17.25 9.34
N GLY A 316 4.10 16.30 9.22
CA GLY A 316 4.44 14.87 9.25
C GLY A 316 5.29 14.44 8.06
N LEU A 317 5.02 14.97 6.86
CA LEU A 317 5.87 14.74 5.70
C LEU A 317 7.27 15.33 5.86
N GLU A 318 7.41 16.53 6.43
CA GLU A 318 8.72 17.15 6.71
C GLU A 318 9.56 16.29 7.67
N VAL A 319 8.93 15.81 8.76
CA VAL A 319 9.59 14.90 9.71
C VAL A 319 10.01 13.61 9.01
N ALA A 320 9.12 12.97 8.28
CA ALA A 320 9.38 11.70 7.61
C ALA A 320 10.45 11.83 6.51
N ALA A 321 10.39 12.89 5.70
CA ALA A 321 11.36 13.15 4.64
C ALA A 321 12.77 13.37 5.20
N GLY A 322 12.89 14.10 6.30
CA GLY A 322 14.18 14.33 6.98
C GLY A 322 14.81 13.01 7.44
N VAL A 323 14.02 12.13 8.09
CA VAL A 323 14.49 10.82 8.55
C VAL A 323 14.83 9.90 7.38
N LEU A 324 13.96 9.82 6.36
CA LEU A 324 14.19 8.95 5.20
C LEU A 324 15.46 9.32 4.43
N GLN A 325 15.68 10.61 4.21
CA GLN A 325 16.89 11.10 3.52
C GLN A 325 18.15 10.85 4.34
N GLU A 326 18.11 11.06 5.67
CA GLU A 326 19.26 10.75 6.52
C GLU A 326 19.54 9.25 6.54
N ALA A 327 18.51 8.40 6.65
CA ALA A 327 18.64 6.96 6.56
C ALA A 327 19.26 6.52 5.23
N ALA A 328 18.83 7.13 4.12
CA ALA A 328 19.38 6.83 2.80
C ALA A 328 20.84 7.27 2.63
N ARG A 329 21.25 8.40 3.26
CA ARG A 329 22.66 8.81 3.33
C ARG A 329 23.49 7.84 4.16
N MET A 330 22.98 7.40 5.32
CA MET A 330 23.64 6.41 6.17
C MET A 330 23.81 5.07 5.47
N ALA A 331 22.80 4.65 4.71
CA ALA A 331 22.84 3.40 3.93
C ALA A 331 23.72 3.52 2.65
N GLY A 332 24.07 4.73 2.21
CA GLY A 332 24.83 4.95 0.97
C GLY A 332 24.05 4.61 -0.30
N VAL A 333 22.72 4.72 -0.28
CA VAL A 333 21.82 4.30 -1.37
C VAL A 333 21.27 5.47 -2.21
N LEU A 334 21.62 6.69 -1.88
CA LEU A 334 21.38 7.85 -2.75
C LEU A 334 22.48 7.88 -3.82
N GLY A 335 22.05 7.74 -5.09
CA GLY A 335 22.94 7.86 -6.25
C GLY A 335 23.36 9.30 -6.52
#